data_e081425cfffb5f64b97c6c5872033898
#
_entry.id   e081425cfffb5f64b97c6c5872033898
#
_cell.length_a   1.000
_cell.length_b   1.000
_cell.length_c   1.000
_cell.angle_alpha   90.00
_cell.angle_beta   90.00
_cell.angle_gamma   90.00
#
_symmetry.space_group_name_H-M   'P 1'
#
loop_
_entity.id
_entity.type
_entity.pdbx_description
1 polymer ?
#
loop_
_entity_poly.entity_id
_entity_poly.type
_entity_poly.pdbx_seq_one_letter_code
_entity_poly.pdbx_strand_id
1 'polypeptide(L)'
;MRTRLSAALALLLCLACYAPPPEPTGSETEPPAEPVSLAKIGDGPRDVAVLDMGALGTIRIELYPELAPQTVARFVELAEEGFYDGTYFHRVIPGFMIQGGDPHTKDLDPRNDGKGNSGVRLRDEFSDYPHLRGTVSMANTGFSGSSSCQFFIVHQDSRHLDGQYTVFGKVTQGIETVDAVTELELDTFGRYGPPNRPYPVNATVERLWIERAGEKVATTD
;
A
#
# COMPACT_ATOMS: atom_id res chain seq x y z
N MET A 1 11.34 -51.10 -71.37
CA MET A 1 12.42 -50.28 -70.82
C MET A 1 11.82 -48.93 -70.45
N ARG A 2 11.59 -48.65 -69.19
CA ARG A 2 10.97 -47.41 -68.67
C ARG A 2 12.00 -46.67 -67.85
N THR A 3 12.52 -45.60 -68.39
CA THR A 3 13.44 -44.66 -67.71
C THR A 3 12.65 -43.76 -66.70
N ARG A 4 13.01 -43.79 -65.49
CA ARG A 4 12.45 -42.88 -64.43
C ARG A 4 13.35 -41.66 -64.40
N LEU A 5 12.77 -40.50 -64.63
CA LEU A 5 13.37 -39.20 -64.36
C LEU A 5 13.13 -38.85 -62.92
N SER A 6 14.21 -38.69 -62.17
CA SER A 6 14.14 -38.12 -60.79
C SER A 6 14.21 -36.61 -60.88
N ALA A 7 13.14 -35.96 -60.49
CA ALA A 7 13.13 -34.50 -60.26
C ALA A 7 13.63 -34.19 -58.82
N ALA A 8 14.82 -33.63 -58.71
CA ALA A 8 15.35 -33.09 -57.52
C ALA A 8 14.76 -31.68 -57.29
N LEU A 9 13.85 -31.54 -56.32
CA LEU A 9 13.30 -30.26 -55.89
C LEU A 9 14.25 -29.62 -54.87
N ALA A 10 14.99 -28.60 -55.33
CA ALA A 10 15.86 -27.81 -54.46
C ALA A 10 14.99 -26.87 -53.61
N LEU A 11 14.89 -27.16 -52.30
CA LEU A 11 14.22 -26.31 -51.32
C LEU A 11 15.20 -25.21 -50.88
N LEU A 12 15.06 -24.01 -51.48
CA LEU A 12 15.76 -22.81 -51.00
C LEU A 12 15.13 -22.35 -49.70
N LEU A 13 15.76 -22.64 -48.57
CA LEU A 13 15.42 -22.02 -47.27
C LEU A 13 15.91 -20.58 -47.31
N CYS A 14 14.97 -19.62 -47.44
CA CYS A 14 15.19 -18.24 -47.07
C CYS A 14 15.37 -18.17 -45.53
N LEU A 15 16.60 -18.12 -45.05
CA LEU A 15 16.89 -17.61 -43.71
C LEU A 15 16.60 -16.10 -43.73
N ALA A 16 15.34 -15.72 -43.48
CA ALA A 16 15.02 -14.35 -43.07
C ALA A 16 15.72 -14.07 -41.76
N CYS A 17 16.62 -13.09 -41.77
CA CYS A 17 17.28 -12.57 -40.56
C CYS A 17 16.23 -12.16 -39.52
N TYR A 18 15.97 -13.02 -38.57
CA TYR A 18 15.24 -12.66 -37.37
C TYR A 18 16.21 -11.85 -36.48
N ALA A 19 16.16 -10.54 -36.60
CA ALA A 19 16.80 -9.68 -35.63
C ALA A 19 15.96 -9.77 -34.34
N PRO A 20 16.55 -10.18 -33.20
CA PRO A 20 15.81 -10.12 -31.95
C PRO A 20 15.40 -8.67 -31.68
N PRO A 21 14.22 -8.44 -31.06
CA PRO A 21 13.81 -7.10 -30.64
C PRO A 21 14.90 -6.51 -29.74
N PRO A 22 15.17 -5.18 -29.82
CA PRO A 22 16.13 -4.55 -28.96
C PRO A 22 15.73 -4.86 -27.51
N GLU A 23 16.68 -5.33 -26.72
CA GLU A 23 16.49 -5.49 -25.28
C GLU A 23 16.05 -4.14 -24.73
N PRO A 24 15.05 -4.10 -23.81
CA PRO A 24 14.67 -2.86 -23.16
C PRO A 24 15.94 -2.31 -22.51
N THR A 25 16.38 -1.14 -22.97
CA THR A 25 17.49 -0.40 -22.39
C THR A 25 17.21 -0.32 -20.91
N GLY A 26 18.02 -1.03 -20.11
CA GLY A 26 17.84 -1.13 -18.68
C GLY A 26 17.69 0.26 -18.09
N SER A 27 16.57 0.50 -17.42
CA SER A 27 16.53 1.54 -16.43
C SER A 27 17.64 1.17 -15.44
N GLU A 28 18.70 1.97 -15.40
CA GLU A 28 19.66 1.91 -14.30
C GLU A 28 18.83 1.93 -13.03
N THR A 29 18.77 0.80 -12.35
CA THR A 29 18.20 0.72 -11.01
C THR A 29 19.14 1.51 -10.13
N GLU A 30 18.80 2.77 -9.92
CA GLU A 30 19.43 3.59 -8.91
C GLU A 30 19.48 2.75 -7.61
N PRO A 31 20.65 2.62 -6.96
CA PRO A 31 20.76 1.80 -5.77
C PRO A 31 19.73 2.26 -4.75
N PRO A 32 19.18 1.36 -3.91
CA PRO A 32 18.22 1.72 -2.89
C PRO A 32 18.80 2.86 -2.06
N ALA A 33 17.98 3.91 -1.87
CA ALA A 33 18.39 5.06 -1.07
C ALA A 33 18.79 4.57 0.34
N GLU A 34 19.87 5.14 0.90
CA GLU A 34 20.27 4.80 2.26
C GLU A 34 19.12 5.10 3.25
N PRO A 35 18.93 4.26 4.29
CA PRO A 35 17.84 4.46 5.26
C PRO A 35 17.90 5.85 5.88
N VAL A 36 16.75 6.52 5.93
CA VAL A 36 16.63 7.86 6.51
C VAL A 36 16.68 7.76 8.04
N SER A 37 17.60 8.49 8.68
CA SER A 37 17.71 8.48 10.13
C SER A 37 16.56 9.20 10.83
N LEU A 38 16.11 8.68 11.99
CA LEU A 38 15.17 9.30 12.92
C LEU A 38 15.50 10.75 13.29
N ALA A 39 16.77 11.11 13.30
CA ALA A 39 17.24 12.47 13.60
C ALA A 39 16.70 13.54 12.61
N LYS A 40 16.09 13.12 11.50
CA LYS A 40 15.46 14.03 10.53
C LYS A 40 14.03 14.44 10.90
N ILE A 41 13.38 13.74 11.84
CA ILE A 41 12.05 14.13 12.29
C ILE A 41 12.19 15.31 13.25
N GLY A 42 11.95 16.51 12.75
CA GLY A 42 11.93 17.72 13.57
C GLY A 42 10.67 17.84 14.44
N ASP A 43 10.62 18.83 15.33
CA ASP A 43 9.46 19.10 16.21
C ASP A 43 8.44 20.06 15.60
N GLY A 44 8.52 20.32 14.29
CA GLY A 44 7.63 21.25 13.57
C GLY A 44 6.21 20.70 13.40
N PRO A 45 5.22 21.58 13.14
CA PRO A 45 3.85 21.14 12.85
C PRO A 45 3.81 20.36 11.54
N ARG A 46 3.03 19.27 11.50
CA ARG A 46 2.88 18.37 10.35
C ARG A 46 1.44 18.24 9.91
N ASP A 47 1.28 17.87 8.66
CA ASP A 47 -0.02 17.48 8.14
C ASP A 47 -0.52 16.23 8.86
N VAL A 48 -1.82 16.18 9.11
CA VAL A 48 -2.50 15.08 9.80
C VAL A 48 -3.54 14.48 8.86
N ALA A 49 -3.42 13.20 8.58
CA ALA A 49 -4.49 12.44 7.94
C ALA A 49 -5.52 12.03 8.99
N VAL A 50 -6.78 12.30 8.71
CA VAL A 50 -7.90 11.99 9.59
C VAL A 50 -8.79 10.96 8.91
N LEU A 51 -8.94 9.80 9.53
CA LEU A 51 -9.80 8.72 9.07
C LEU A 51 -11.05 8.70 9.94
N ASP A 52 -12.19 8.97 9.34
CA ASP A 52 -13.50 8.77 9.97
C ASP A 52 -13.92 7.30 9.79
N MET A 53 -14.06 6.61 10.90
CA MET A 53 -14.46 5.20 10.94
C MET A 53 -15.92 5.04 11.40
N GLY A 54 -16.74 6.10 11.26
CA GLY A 54 -18.12 6.12 11.66
C GLY A 54 -18.30 5.80 13.14
N ALA A 55 -19.10 4.80 13.46
CA ALA A 55 -19.40 4.42 14.84
C ALA A 55 -18.18 3.93 15.65
N LEU A 56 -17.10 3.53 14.99
CA LEU A 56 -15.86 3.12 15.66
C LEU A 56 -15.02 4.30 16.15
N GLY A 57 -15.27 5.51 15.64
CA GLY A 57 -14.53 6.71 16.00
C GLY A 57 -13.63 7.22 14.91
N THR A 58 -12.58 7.93 15.29
CA THR A 58 -11.68 8.62 14.35
C THR A 58 -10.24 8.26 14.64
N ILE A 59 -9.44 8.01 13.59
CA ILE A 59 -7.99 7.80 13.70
C ILE A 59 -7.27 9.01 13.11
N ARG A 60 -6.31 9.59 13.84
CA ARG A 60 -5.50 10.73 13.41
C ARG A 60 -4.06 10.30 13.26
N ILE A 61 -3.51 10.48 12.07
CA ILE A 61 -2.16 10.06 11.67
C ILE A 61 -1.34 11.29 11.34
N GLU A 62 -0.31 11.57 12.13
CA GLU A 62 0.72 12.55 11.78
C GLU A 62 1.59 11.99 10.66
N LEU A 63 1.81 12.77 9.59
CA LEU A 63 2.56 12.35 8.40
C LEU A 63 4.03 12.79 8.51
N TYR A 64 4.95 11.94 8.04
CA TYR A 64 6.40 12.15 8.12
C TYR A 64 7.04 12.29 6.73
N PRO A 65 6.86 13.43 6.04
CA PRO A 65 7.47 13.65 4.73
C PRO A 65 9.00 13.64 4.78
N GLU A 66 9.60 13.84 5.97
CA GLU A 66 11.04 13.77 6.17
C GLU A 66 11.59 12.34 6.06
N LEU A 67 10.77 11.33 6.36
CA LEU A 67 11.12 9.92 6.23
C LEU A 67 10.78 9.37 4.85
N ALA A 68 9.63 9.75 4.28
CA ALA A 68 9.08 9.17 3.07
C ALA A 68 8.38 10.23 2.20
N PRO A 69 9.14 11.17 1.58
CA PRO A 69 8.56 12.30 0.87
C PRO A 69 7.65 11.90 -0.30
N GLN A 70 8.03 10.90 -1.11
CA GLN A 70 7.22 10.46 -2.25
C GLN A 70 5.96 9.73 -1.80
N THR A 71 6.09 8.90 -0.78
CA THR A 71 4.99 8.14 -0.19
C THR A 71 3.96 9.08 0.44
N VAL A 72 4.41 10.06 1.25
CA VAL A 72 3.50 11.04 1.86
C VAL A 72 2.81 11.87 0.80
N ALA A 73 3.55 12.38 -0.22
CA ALA A 73 2.97 13.16 -1.30
C ALA A 73 1.86 12.37 -2.03
N ARG A 74 2.13 11.10 -2.37
CA ARG A 74 1.12 10.26 -3.05
C ARG A 74 -0.06 9.91 -2.16
N PHE A 75 0.18 9.61 -0.89
CA PHE A 75 -0.89 9.34 0.08
C PHE A 75 -1.83 10.54 0.23
N VAL A 76 -1.27 11.74 0.33
CA VAL A 76 -2.02 13.01 0.42
C VAL A 76 -2.84 13.25 -0.86
N GLU A 77 -2.23 13.10 -2.03
CA GLU A 77 -2.93 13.23 -3.32
C GLU A 77 -4.13 12.28 -3.40
N LEU A 78 -3.97 11.01 -3.09
CA LEU A 78 -5.05 10.03 -3.07
C LEU A 78 -6.13 10.38 -2.03
N ALA A 79 -5.74 10.88 -0.87
CA ALA A 79 -6.69 11.33 0.16
C ALA A 79 -7.54 12.51 -0.32
N GLU A 80 -6.92 13.51 -0.96
CA GLU A 80 -7.61 14.69 -1.51
C GLU A 80 -8.52 14.36 -2.68
N GLU A 81 -8.20 13.30 -3.45
CA GLU A 81 -9.06 12.73 -4.50
C GLU A 81 -10.26 11.92 -3.94
N GLY A 82 -10.34 11.70 -2.63
CA GLY A 82 -11.35 10.82 -2.00
C GLY A 82 -11.12 9.33 -2.33
N PHE A 83 -9.91 8.97 -2.74
CA PHE A 83 -9.57 7.59 -3.12
C PHE A 83 -9.83 6.59 -2.01
N TYR A 84 -9.63 6.97 -0.76
CA TYR A 84 -9.78 6.09 0.39
C TYR A 84 -11.21 6.02 0.95
N ASP A 85 -12.09 6.95 0.56
CA ASP A 85 -13.47 6.99 1.04
C ASP A 85 -14.22 5.72 0.61
N GLY A 86 -14.86 5.06 1.56
CA GLY A 86 -15.58 3.81 1.35
C GLY A 86 -14.68 2.56 1.25
N THR A 87 -13.36 2.68 1.35
CA THR A 87 -12.49 1.50 1.54
C THR A 87 -12.59 0.98 2.97
N TYR A 88 -12.19 -0.27 3.23
CA TYR A 88 -12.14 -0.78 4.60
C TYR A 88 -10.85 -1.53 4.92
N PHE A 89 -10.60 -1.73 6.20
CA PHE A 89 -9.49 -2.56 6.66
C PHE A 89 -9.79 -4.03 6.39
N HIS A 90 -9.31 -4.52 5.25
CA HIS A 90 -9.61 -5.86 4.71
C HIS A 90 -8.76 -6.98 5.31
N ARG A 91 -7.70 -6.64 6.06
CA ARG A 91 -6.87 -7.61 6.77
C ARG A 91 -6.58 -7.10 8.17
N VAL A 92 -7.12 -7.79 9.16
CA VAL A 92 -7.04 -7.43 10.57
C VAL A 92 -6.45 -8.60 11.34
N ILE A 93 -5.29 -8.41 11.95
CA ILE A 93 -4.63 -9.42 12.78
C ILE A 93 -4.42 -8.83 14.18
N PRO A 94 -5.26 -9.21 15.16
CA PRO A 94 -5.09 -8.78 16.54
C PRO A 94 -3.70 -9.14 17.06
N GLY A 95 -3.08 -8.21 17.78
CA GLY A 95 -1.70 -8.37 18.24
C GLY A 95 -0.62 -8.11 17.19
N PHE A 96 -1.00 -7.70 15.97
CA PHE A 96 -0.04 -7.40 14.91
C PHE A 96 -0.35 -6.08 14.21
N MET A 97 -1.30 -6.04 13.27
CA MET A 97 -1.63 -4.83 12.50
C MET A 97 -3.05 -4.89 11.91
N ILE A 98 -3.54 -3.74 11.44
CA ILE A 98 -4.69 -3.62 10.55
C ILE A 98 -4.24 -3.03 9.21
N GLN A 99 -4.66 -3.62 8.09
CA GLN A 99 -4.27 -3.20 6.72
C GLN A 99 -5.50 -2.82 5.91
N GLY A 100 -5.41 -1.65 5.25
CA GLY A 100 -6.48 -1.07 4.43
C GLY A 100 -5.95 -0.35 3.20
N GLY A 101 -6.78 0.54 2.63
CA GLY A 101 -6.42 1.37 1.47
C GLY A 101 -6.50 0.65 0.12
N ASP A 102 -7.17 -0.49 0.05
CA ASP A 102 -7.40 -1.22 -1.19
C ASP A 102 -8.69 -0.72 -1.88
N PRO A 103 -8.64 -0.19 -3.13
CA PRO A 103 -9.83 0.25 -3.85
C PRO A 103 -10.81 -0.87 -4.18
N HIS A 104 -10.38 -2.13 -4.28
CA HIS A 104 -11.26 -3.26 -4.52
C HIS A 104 -12.22 -3.52 -3.37
N THR A 105 -11.90 -3.05 -2.16
CA THR A 105 -12.81 -3.19 -1.01
C THR A 105 -14.11 -2.38 -1.13
N LYS A 106 -14.21 -1.51 -2.14
CA LYS A 106 -15.44 -0.73 -2.41
C LYS A 106 -16.50 -1.52 -3.19
N ASP A 107 -16.12 -2.63 -3.80
CA ASP A 107 -17.07 -3.50 -4.50
C ASP A 107 -17.68 -4.56 -3.56
N LEU A 108 -18.51 -5.43 -4.09
CA LEU A 108 -19.18 -6.48 -3.32
C LEU A 108 -18.47 -7.84 -3.42
N ASP A 109 -17.29 -7.90 -4.07
CA ASP A 109 -16.56 -9.15 -4.26
C ASP A 109 -15.37 -9.26 -3.30
N PRO A 110 -15.52 -9.87 -2.12
CA PRO A 110 -14.44 -9.97 -1.15
C PRO A 110 -13.24 -10.82 -1.61
N ARG A 111 -13.35 -11.55 -2.73
CA ARG A 111 -12.29 -12.44 -3.23
C ARG A 111 -11.14 -11.68 -3.89
N ASN A 112 -11.35 -10.43 -4.26
CA ASN A 112 -10.33 -9.55 -4.86
C ASN A 112 -9.67 -8.60 -3.84
N ASP A 113 -10.15 -8.57 -2.59
CA ASP A 113 -9.58 -7.75 -1.52
C ASP A 113 -8.09 -8.05 -1.32
N GLY A 114 -7.32 -7.01 -1.07
CA GLY A 114 -5.86 -7.07 -0.91
C GLY A 114 -5.07 -7.04 -2.23
N LYS A 115 -5.75 -7.03 -3.40
CA LYS A 115 -5.10 -7.08 -4.72
C LYS A 115 -5.13 -5.74 -5.48
N GLY A 116 -5.90 -4.76 -4.99
CA GLY A 116 -6.04 -3.46 -5.62
C GLY A 116 -4.80 -2.59 -5.45
N ASN A 117 -4.66 -1.63 -6.35
CA ASN A 117 -3.60 -0.63 -6.35
C ASN A 117 -4.10 0.68 -6.98
N SER A 118 -3.33 1.75 -6.87
CA SER A 118 -3.68 3.08 -7.43
C SER A 118 -3.21 3.30 -8.87
N GLY A 119 -2.71 2.26 -9.54
CA GLY A 119 -2.09 2.40 -10.87
C GLY A 119 -0.66 2.95 -10.84
N VAL A 120 -0.21 3.49 -9.72
CA VAL A 120 1.14 4.03 -9.51
C VAL A 120 1.87 3.18 -8.49
N ARG A 121 3.12 2.83 -8.78
CA ARG A 121 4.02 2.15 -7.84
C ARG A 121 4.98 3.14 -7.25
N LEU A 122 5.25 2.98 -5.96
CA LEU A 122 6.18 3.80 -5.19
C LEU A 122 7.48 3.04 -4.97
N ARG A 123 8.60 3.77 -5.00
CA ARG A 123 9.88 3.26 -4.53
C ARG A 123 9.84 3.11 -3.01
N ASP A 124 10.64 2.18 -2.50
CA ASP A 124 10.79 2.04 -1.05
C ASP A 124 11.58 3.21 -0.49
N GLU A 125 11.09 3.79 0.59
CA GLU A 125 11.71 4.88 1.34
C GLU A 125 11.92 4.38 2.78
N PHE A 126 12.84 3.42 2.94
CA PHE A 126 13.12 2.81 4.24
C PHE A 126 13.80 3.78 5.19
N SER A 127 13.52 3.62 6.48
CA SER A 127 14.09 4.42 7.55
C SER A 127 14.39 3.57 8.79
N ASP A 128 15.11 4.15 9.75
CA ASP A 128 15.35 3.53 11.06
C ASP A 128 14.14 3.64 12.00
N TYR A 129 13.03 4.19 11.52
CA TYR A 129 11.85 4.35 12.36
C TYR A 129 11.26 2.98 12.73
N PRO A 130 11.09 2.70 14.03
CA PRO A 130 10.65 1.38 14.47
C PRO A 130 9.16 1.16 14.26
N HIS A 131 8.78 -0.07 13.94
CA HIS A 131 7.38 -0.50 13.86
C HIS A 131 6.83 -0.78 15.27
N LEU A 132 6.67 0.29 16.05
CA LEU A 132 6.00 0.26 17.34
C LEU A 132 4.48 0.48 17.16
N ARG A 133 3.71 0.21 18.22
CA ARG A 133 2.26 0.46 18.22
C ARG A 133 1.92 1.87 17.72
N GLY A 134 1.01 1.95 16.76
CA GLY A 134 0.57 3.17 16.11
C GLY A 134 1.41 3.61 14.91
N THR A 135 2.54 2.97 14.61
CA THR A 135 3.31 3.26 13.38
C THR A 135 2.47 2.93 12.14
N VAL A 136 2.54 3.80 11.12
CA VAL A 136 1.83 3.64 9.85
C VAL A 136 2.83 3.46 8.72
N SER A 137 2.67 2.38 7.96
CA SER A 137 3.59 1.99 6.90
C SER A 137 2.88 1.54 5.63
N MET A 138 3.55 1.69 4.48
CA MET A 138 3.03 1.17 3.22
C MET A 138 3.11 -0.35 3.16
N ALA A 139 2.03 -0.97 2.72
CA ALA A 139 2.05 -2.39 2.38
C ALA A 139 2.78 -2.60 1.04
N ASN A 140 3.52 -3.70 0.94
CA ASN A 140 4.18 -4.16 -0.27
C ASN A 140 3.91 -5.66 -0.52
N THR A 141 4.25 -6.15 -1.69
CA THR A 141 4.06 -7.56 -2.07
C THR A 141 5.28 -8.44 -1.76
N GLY A 142 6.22 -7.95 -0.95
CA GLY A 142 7.50 -8.62 -0.67
C GLY A 142 8.59 -8.35 -1.73
N PHE A 143 8.30 -7.54 -2.74
CA PHE A 143 9.28 -7.09 -3.74
C PHE A 143 9.51 -5.58 -3.61
N SER A 144 10.74 -5.15 -3.78
CA SER A 144 11.10 -3.73 -3.76
C SER A 144 10.30 -2.95 -4.83
N GLY A 145 9.85 -1.75 -4.46
CA GLY A 145 9.08 -0.88 -5.34
C GLY A 145 7.69 -1.40 -5.69
N SER A 146 7.12 -2.28 -4.87
CA SER A 146 5.77 -2.81 -5.08
C SER A 146 4.68 -2.09 -4.28
N SER A 147 5.02 -1.15 -3.43
CA SER A 147 4.08 -0.30 -2.69
C SER A 147 3.25 0.55 -3.66
N SER A 148 2.00 0.87 -3.29
CA SER A 148 1.10 1.69 -4.13
C SER A 148 0.17 2.58 -3.30
N CYS A 149 -0.95 2.03 -2.79
CA CYS A 149 -1.94 2.75 -2.01
C CYS A 149 -2.31 2.06 -0.71
N GLN A 150 -2.06 0.76 -0.58
CA GLN A 150 -2.39 0.03 0.62
C GLN A 150 -1.40 0.34 1.74
N PHE A 151 -1.92 0.53 2.95
CA PHE A 151 -1.14 0.83 4.14
C PHE A 151 -1.61 -0.03 5.31
N PHE A 152 -0.77 -0.09 6.35
CA PHE A 152 -1.14 -0.76 7.59
C PHE A 152 -0.78 0.10 8.82
N ILE A 153 -1.55 -0.09 9.88
CA ILE A 153 -1.32 0.50 11.19
C ILE A 153 -0.91 -0.60 12.15
N VAL A 154 0.22 -0.45 12.79
CA VAL A 154 0.75 -1.42 13.76
C VAL A 154 -0.10 -1.39 15.04
N HIS A 155 -0.74 -2.53 15.36
CA HIS A 155 -1.53 -2.67 16.58
C HIS A 155 -0.66 -2.99 17.80
N GLN A 156 0.36 -3.86 17.66
CA GLN A 156 1.37 -4.14 18.70
C GLN A 156 2.77 -4.12 18.10
N ASP A 157 3.77 -3.80 18.92
CA ASP A 157 5.16 -3.66 18.50
C ASP A 157 5.62 -4.82 17.62
N SER A 158 6.10 -4.50 16.42
CA SER A 158 6.39 -5.44 15.34
C SER A 158 7.76 -5.16 14.71
N ARG A 159 8.80 -5.11 15.56
CA ARG A 159 10.17 -4.76 15.20
C ARG A 159 10.78 -5.62 14.08
N HIS A 160 10.22 -6.80 13.82
CA HIS A 160 10.62 -7.66 12.70
C HIS A 160 10.32 -7.04 11.32
N LEU A 161 9.53 -5.97 11.26
CA LEU A 161 9.22 -5.21 10.03
C LEU A 161 10.23 -4.07 9.78
N ASP A 162 11.07 -3.73 10.76
CA ASP A 162 12.02 -2.62 10.67
C ASP A 162 12.91 -2.77 9.45
N GLY A 163 13.08 -1.68 8.68
CA GLY A 163 13.88 -1.65 7.46
C GLY A 163 13.31 -2.41 6.25
N GLN A 164 12.09 -2.96 6.33
CA GLN A 164 11.46 -3.74 5.25
C GLN A 164 10.18 -3.07 4.69
N TYR A 165 9.66 -2.08 5.38
CA TYR A 165 8.47 -1.33 5.00
C TYR A 165 8.71 0.17 5.16
N THR A 166 8.16 0.96 4.23
CA THR A 166 8.25 2.41 4.27
C THR A 166 7.33 2.98 5.34
N VAL A 167 7.91 3.48 6.44
CA VAL A 167 7.18 4.22 7.46
C VAL A 167 6.91 5.63 6.97
N PHE A 168 5.66 6.08 7.00
CA PHE A 168 5.29 7.42 6.54
C PHE A 168 4.44 8.22 7.53
N GLY A 169 4.11 7.65 8.69
CA GLY A 169 3.34 8.36 9.70
C GLY A 169 3.16 7.58 11.00
N LYS A 170 2.46 8.20 11.94
CA LYS A 170 2.13 7.63 13.24
C LYS A 170 0.75 8.08 13.72
N VAL A 171 -0.01 7.17 14.29
CA VAL A 171 -1.26 7.49 15.01
C VAL A 171 -0.93 8.32 16.24
N THR A 172 -1.50 9.52 16.33
CA THR A 172 -1.36 10.44 17.45
C THR A 172 -2.61 10.50 18.31
N GLN A 173 -3.79 10.19 17.72
CA GLN A 173 -5.07 10.08 18.42
C GLN A 173 -5.91 8.98 17.79
N GLY A 174 -6.80 8.35 18.56
CA GLY A 174 -7.69 7.32 18.06
C GLY A 174 -7.05 5.94 17.96
N ILE A 175 -6.03 5.65 18.75
CA ILE A 175 -5.45 4.30 18.81
C ILE A 175 -6.45 3.28 19.37
N GLU A 176 -7.38 3.71 20.19
CA GLU A 176 -8.53 2.92 20.66
C GLU A 176 -9.49 2.53 19.53
N THR A 177 -9.59 3.33 18.46
CA THR A 177 -10.33 2.96 17.25
C THR A 177 -9.63 1.82 16.51
N VAL A 178 -8.29 1.82 16.48
CA VAL A 178 -7.51 0.68 15.95
C VAL A 178 -7.79 -0.59 16.76
N ASP A 179 -7.86 -0.48 18.09
CA ASP A 179 -8.20 -1.60 18.98
C ASP A 179 -9.62 -2.12 18.67
N ALA A 180 -10.60 -1.21 18.55
CA ALA A 180 -11.97 -1.56 18.25
C ALA A 180 -12.10 -2.32 16.91
N VAL A 181 -11.30 -1.95 15.88
CA VAL A 181 -11.23 -2.70 14.62
C VAL A 181 -10.73 -4.13 14.84
N THR A 182 -9.78 -4.34 15.77
CA THR A 182 -9.25 -5.69 16.06
C THR A 182 -10.21 -6.56 16.88
N GLU A 183 -11.22 -5.96 17.53
CA GLU A 183 -12.26 -6.65 18.30
C GLU A 183 -13.46 -7.08 17.43
N LEU A 184 -13.54 -6.64 16.19
CA LEU A 184 -14.59 -7.05 15.26
C LEU A 184 -14.54 -8.56 15.01
N GLU A 185 -15.71 -9.15 14.70
CA GLU A 185 -15.76 -10.53 14.23
C GLU A 185 -15.02 -10.65 12.90
N LEU A 186 -14.08 -11.60 12.81
CA LEU A 186 -13.21 -11.80 11.65
C LEU A 186 -13.49 -13.14 10.96
N ASP A 187 -13.51 -13.13 9.61
CA ASP A 187 -13.39 -14.34 8.82
C ASP A 187 -11.93 -14.83 8.80
N THR A 188 -11.53 -15.51 9.87
CA THR A 188 -10.15 -15.98 10.05
C THR A 188 -9.75 -17.08 9.07
N PHE A 189 -10.70 -17.78 8.48
CA PHE A 189 -10.48 -18.89 7.56
C PHE A 189 -10.61 -18.51 6.08
N GLY A 190 -11.03 -17.29 5.78
CA GLY A 190 -11.21 -16.85 4.40
C GLY A 190 -12.36 -17.51 3.66
N ARG A 191 -13.51 -17.76 4.33
CA ARG A 191 -14.70 -18.36 3.71
C ARG A 191 -15.27 -17.55 2.57
N TYR A 192 -15.14 -16.22 2.67
CA TYR A 192 -15.77 -15.27 1.74
C TYR A 192 -14.73 -14.40 1.01
N GLY A 193 -13.43 -14.65 1.18
CA GLY A 193 -12.36 -13.89 0.60
C GLY A 193 -11.02 -14.16 1.31
N PRO A 194 -10.06 -13.22 1.29
CA PRO A 194 -8.82 -13.36 2.05
C PRO A 194 -9.09 -13.54 3.56
N PRO A 195 -8.25 -14.32 4.27
CA PRO A 195 -8.42 -14.57 5.70
C PRO A 195 -8.19 -13.31 6.53
N ASN A 196 -8.70 -13.30 7.77
CA ASN A 196 -8.60 -12.20 8.74
C ASN A 196 -9.29 -10.91 8.29
N ARG A 197 -10.36 -11.02 7.55
CA ARG A 197 -11.21 -9.91 7.15
C ARG A 197 -12.32 -9.70 8.20
N PRO A 198 -12.68 -8.44 8.54
CA PRO A 198 -13.85 -8.17 9.39
C PRO A 198 -15.15 -8.75 8.79
N TYR A 199 -16.01 -9.29 9.67
CA TYR A 199 -17.28 -9.84 9.28
C TYR A 199 -18.38 -9.48 10.31
N PRO A 200 -19.49 -8.80 9.92
CA PRO A 200 -19.68 -8.12 8.64
C PRO A 200 -18.67 -7.01 8.44
N VAL A 201 -18.62 -6.41 7.24
CA VAL A 201 -17.65 -5.34 6.89
C VAL A 201 -18.00 -4.06 7.68
N ASN A 202 -17.40 -3.90 8.86
CA ASN A 202 -17.66 -2.78 9.78
C ASN A 202 -16.45 -1.86 9.95
N ALA A 203 -15.30 -2.18 9.35
CA ALA A 203 -14.08 -1.41 9.46
C ALA A 203 -13.90 -0.46 8.26
N THR A 204 -14.99 0.19 7.83
CA THR A 204 -14.99 1.09 6.67
C THR A 204 -14.45 2.46 7.06
N VAL A 205 -13.59 3.01 6.23
CA VAL A 205 -13.18 4.41 6.24
C VAL A 205 -14.30 5.18 5.52
N GLU A 206 -15.19 5.82 6.26
CA GLU A 206 -16.29 6.60 5.67
C GLU A 206 -15.74 7.79 4.90
N ARG A 207 -14.70 8.42 5.45
CA ARG A 207 -13.98 9.51 4.81
C ARG A 207 -12.54 9.60 5.31
N LEU A 208 -11.62 10.00 4.41
CA LEU A 208 -10.25 10.34 4.76
C LEU A 208 -9.93 11.74 4.20
N TRP A 209 -9.44 12.65 5.06
CA TRP A 209 -9.01 13.99 4.64
C TRP A 209 -7.70 14.38 5.30
N ILE A 210 -7.08 15.44 4.78
CA ILE A 210 -5.81 15.96 5.30
C ILE A 210 -6.08 17.30 5.98
N GLU A 211 -5.68 17.41 7.24
CA GLU A 211 -5.56 18.68 7.96
C GLU A 211 -4.15 19.21 7.78
N ARG A 212 -4.04 20.39 7.17
CA ARG A 212 -2.75 20.99 6.85
C ARG A 212 -2.10 21.62 8.07
N ALA A 213 -0.78 21.48 8.16
CA ALA A 213 0.02 22.12 9.19
C ALA A 213 -0.21 23.64 9.23
N GLY A 214 -0.61 24.17 10.40
CA GLY A 214 -0.85 25.60 10.59
C GLY A 214 -2.23 26.11 10.16
N GLU A 215 -3.09 25.32 9.56
CA GLU A 215 -4.50 25.67 9.37
C GLU A 215 -5.27 25.45 10.68
N LYS A 216 -5.91 26.51 11.18
CA LYS A 216 -6.85 26.37 12.29
C LYS A 216 -8.10 25.65 11.77
N VAL A 217 -8.39 24.49 12.31
CA VAL A 217 -9.70 23.84 12.12
C VAL A 217 -10.76 24.83 12.55
N ALA A 218 -11.59 25.30 11.61
CA ALA A 218 -12.76 26.08 11.94
C ALA A 218 -13.69 25.14 12.72
N THR A 219 -13.72 25.31 14.04
CA THR A 219 -14.76 24.69 14.88
C THR A 219 -16.09 25.25 14.45
N THR A 220 -16.85 24.48 13.70
CA THR A 220 -18.29 24.73 13.53
C THR A 220 -18.94 24.38 14.88
N ASP A 221 -19.33 25.43 15.62
CA ASP A 221 -20.21 25.34 16.79
C ASP A 221 -21.60 24.83 16.38
#